data_97fb88111304800b3c07c742f6ae0f0a
#
_entry.id   97fb88111304800b3c07c742f6ae0f0a
#
_cell.length_a   1.000
_cell.length_b   1.000
_cell.length_c   1.000
_cell.angle_alpha   90.00
_cell.angle_beta   90.00
_cell.angle_gamma   90.00
#
_symmetry.space_group_name_H-M   'P 1'
#
loop_
_entity.id
_entity.type
_entity.pdbx_description
1 polymer ?
#
loop_
_entity_poly.entity_id
_entity_poly.type
_entity_poly.pdbx_seq_one_letter_code
_entity_poly.pdbx_strand_id
1 'polypeptide(L)'
;MPSQTLHPADSAAALKQALQALMAPLARLCLARGLSFGDAQELLKRAYVEAAREAQDGAPGQRDISRVSAATGLTRREVTRISNDTEAPTTVRPSPPIQLFTKWLASRRLRDKHGRPLALKRQGRAPSFEALARSITTDVHPRSLLEELCRLGLARHDEASDTVSLLHDAFVPRDDQARLLGFLGSNVGDHLAASVANVLVGERPHLEQAIFADELSGESLEQVRKLVATQWKTMLAALVPELEALIDADRKAGRVARSRVRVGLYSYHTAMPEPTDDPKDP
;
A
#
# COMPACT_ATOMS: atom_id res chain seq x y z
N MET A 1 18.81 -0.92 33.96
CA MET A 1 19.33 -2.02 33.14
C MET A 1 20.20 -1.41 32.09
N PRO A 2 21.49 -1.79 31.92
CA PRO A 2 22.33 -1.21 30.87
C PRO A 2 21.79 -1.61 29.53
N SER A 3 21.62 -0.62 28.63
CA SER A 3 21.27 -0.79 27.24
C SER A 3 22.33 -1.65 26.56
N GLN A 4 22.04 -2.91 26.26
CA GLN A 4 22.87 -3.71 25.39
C GLN A 4 22.84 -3.08 24.01
N THR A 5 23.90 -2.43 23.62
CA THR A 5 24.13 -2.02 22.22
C THR A 5 24.24 -3.27 21.37
N LEU A 6 23.20 -3.56 20.58
CA LEU A 6 23.21 -4.65 19.61
C LEU A 6 24.43 -4.51 18.69
N HIS A 7 25.04 -5.66 18.34
CA HIS A 7 26.13 -5.66 17.36
C HIS A 7 25.61 -5.11 16.02
N PRO A 8 26.38 -4.30 15.25
CA PRO A 8 25.91 -3.70 14.00
C PRO A 8 25.32 -4.70 13.00
N ALA A 9 25.85 -5.92 12.95
CA ALA A 9 25.33 -7.00 12.09
C ALA A 9 23.92 -7.46 12.54
N ASP A 10 23.68 -7.56 13.83
CA ASP A 10 22.39 -7.98 14.41
C ASP A 10 21.32 -6.89 14.17
N SER A 11 21.71 -5.61 14.26
CA SER A 11 20.85 -4.48 13.97
C SER A 11 20.42 -4.46 12.49
N ALA A 12 21.33 -4.73 11.56
CA ALA A 12 21.02 -4.79 10.12
C ALA A 12 20.11 -5.97 9.77
N ALA A 13 20.29 -7.12 10.40
CA ALA A 13 19.43 -8.28 10.22
C ALA A 13 18.01 -8.01 10.75
N ALA A 14 17.90 -7.44 11.95
CA ALA A 14 16.62 -7.04 12.55
C ALA A 14 15.87 -6.00 11.68
N LEU A 15 16.57 -5.00 11.15
CA LEU A 15 15.99 -4.03 10.23
C LEU A 15 15.42 -4.70 8.96
N LYS A 16 16.18 -5.61 8.34
CA LYS A 16 15.71 -6.34 7.14
C LYS A 16 14.47 -7.17 7.45
N GLN A 17 14.44 -7.85 8.58
CA GLN A 17 13.28 -8.65 9.01
C GLN A 17 12.05 -7.76 9.25
N ALA A 18 12.20 -6.63 9.92
CA ALA A 18 11.13 -5.66 10.14
C ALA A 18 10.59 -5.11 8.81
N LEU A 19 11.50 -4.71 7.90
CA LEU A 19 11.10 -4.23 6.57
C LEU A 19 10.36 -5.31 5.77
N GLN A 20 10.80 -6.56 5.83
CA GLN A 20 10.11 -7.67 5.15
C GLN A 20 8.69 -7.86 5.69
N ALA A 21 8.49 -7.78 7.00
CA ALA A 21 7.17 -7.88 7.63
C ALA A 21 6.24 -6.73 7.19
N LEU A 22 6.77 -5.51 7.05
CA LEU A 22 6.01 -4.34 6.57
C LEU A 22 5.69 -4.42 5.08
N MET A 23 6.66 -4.86 4.26
CA MET A 23 6.50 -4.90 2.80
C MET A 23 5.56 -6.01 2.32
N ALA A 24 5.48 -7.13 3.01
CA ALA A 24 4.65 -8.27 2.59
C ALA A 24 3.15 -7.92 2.45
N PRO A 25 2.48 -7.28 3.43
CA PRO A 25 1.09 -6.85 3.26
C PRO A 25 0.92 -5.74 2.21
N LEU A 26 1.89 -4.84 2.06
CA LEU A 26 1.86 -3.80 1.02
C LEU A 26 1.95 -4.41 -0.38
N ALA A 27 2.84 -5.38 -0.60
CA ALA A 27 2.95 -6.09 -1.88
C ALA A 27 1.64 -6.82 -2.23
N ARG A 28 1.00 -7.48 -1.25
CA ARG A 28 -0.32 -8.10 -1.45
C ARG A 28 -1.38 -7.07 -1.88
N LEU A 29 -1.38 -5.90 -1.25
CA LEU A 29 -2.30 -4.81 -1.62
C LEU A 29 -2.05 -4.31 -3.05
N CYS A 30 -0.78 -4.05 -3.41
CA CYS A 30 -0.38 -3.61 -4.75
C CYS A 30 -0.84 -4.61 -5.81
N LEU A 31 -0.54 -5.88 -5.62
CA LEU A 31 -0.97 -6.95 -6.53
C LEU A 31 -2.50 -7.04 -6.63
N ALA A 32 -3.21 -6.97 -5.50
CA ALA A 32 -4.67 -7.03 -5.48
C ALA A 32 -5.32 -5.83 -6.20
N ARG A 33 -4.61 -4.71 -6.31
CA ARG A 33 -5.09 -3.47 -6.96
C ARG A 33 -4.47 -3.22 -8.33
N GLY A 34 -3.66 -4.14 -8.85
CA GLY A 34 -3.03 -4.01 -10.17
C GLY A 34 -1.93 -2.95 -10.23
N LEU A 35 -1.40 -2.50 -9.08
CA LEU A 35 -0.23 -1.63 -9.05
C LEU A 35 1.01 -2.47 -9.35
N SER A 36 1.78 -2.07 -10.38
CA SER A 36 2.97 -2.81 -10.78
C SER A 36 4.13 -2.61 -9.79
N PHE A 37 5.07 -3.56 -9.77
CA PHE A 37 6.30 -3.40 -9.00
C PHE A 37 7.06 -2.12 -9.39
N GLY A 38 7.13 -1.80 -10.69
CA GLY A 38 7.79 -0.58 -11.17
C GLY A 38 7.20 0.69 -10.58
N ASP A 39 5.86 0.75 -10.46
CA ASP A 39 5.18 1.90 -9.86
C ASP A 39 5.43 1.99 -8.36
N ALA A 40 5.35 0.86 -7.65
CA ALA A 40 5.66 0.80 -6.23
C ALA A 40 7.13 1.19 -5.96
N GLN A 41 8.06 0.78 -6.82
CA GLN A 41 9.47 1.16 -6.77
C GLN A 41 9.65 2.66 -6.96
N GLU A 42 8.94 3.28 -7.89
CA GLU A 42 9.01 4.74 -8.10
C GLU A 42 8.49 5.52 -6.89
N LEU A 43 7.41 5.07 -6.25
CA LEU A 43 6.94 5.66 -4.99
C LEU A 43 8.00 5.56 -3.89
N LEU A 44 8.64 4.39 -3.76
CA LEU A 44 9.70 4.18 -2.78
C LEU A 44 10.93 5.06 -3.05
N LYS A 45 11.37 5.20 -4.31
CA LYS A 45 12.48 6.09 -4.67
C LYS A 45 12.18 7.54 -4.29
N ARG A 46 10.94 8.02 -4.51
CA ARG A 46 10.51 9.36 -4.09
C ARG A 46 10.60 9.53 -2.59
N ALA A 47 10.08 8.58 -1.81
CA ALA A 47 10.17 8.62 -0.35
C ALA A 47 11.61 8.66 0.15
N TYR A 48 12.53 7.92 -0.48
CA TYR A 48 13.96 7.98 -0.16
C TYR A 48 14.57 9.35 -0.45
N VAL A 49 14.23 9.97 -1.57
CA VAL A 49 14.74 11.33 -1.92
C VAL A 49 14.19 12.37 -0.95
N GLU A 50 12.90 12.29 -0.59
CA GLU A 50 12.27 13.19 0.38
C GLU A 50 12.92 13.05 1.77
N ALA A 51 13.01 11.83 2.28
CA ALA A 51 13.63 11.56 3.58
C ALA A 51 15.10 11.98 3.64
N ALA A 52 15.88 11.77 2.55
CA ALA A 52 17.26 12.20 2.49
C ALA A 52 17.39 13.75 2.48
N ARG A 53 16.42 14.45 1.95
CA ARG A 53 16.37 15.93 1.98
C ARG A 53 15.97 16.47 3.33
N GLU A 54 14.96 15.89 3.95
CA GLU A 54 14.53 16.26 5.31
C GLU A 54 15.66 16.08 6.34
N ALA A 55 16.49 15.05 6.16
CA ALA A 55 17.66 14.81 7.01
C ALA A 55 18.82 15.80 6.77
N GLN A 56 18.73 16.65 5.76
CA GLN A 56 19.79 17.59 5.40
C GLN A 56 19.32 19.03 5.58
N ASP A 57 19.83 19.72 6.59
CA ASP A 57 19.62 21.16 6.79
C ASP A 57 20.32 21.97 5.67
N GLY A 58 19.68 22.16 4.51
CA GLY A 58 20.29 22.90 3.42
C GLY A 58 19.37 23.35 2.31
N ALA A 59 19.69 24.52 1.71
CA ALA A 59 18.98 25.04 0.55
C ALA A 59 19.13 24.14 -0.69
N PRO A 60 18.10 24.00 -1.55
CA PRO A 60 18.15 23.20 -2.77
C PRO A 60 19.25 23.69 -3.73
N GLY A 61 20.08 22.77 -4.27
CA GLY A 61 21.12 23.10 -5.24
C GLY A 61 21.86 21.89 -5.78
N GLN A 62 22.86 22.11 -6.67
CA GLN A 62 23.65 21.01 -7.26
C GLN A 62 24.37 20.14 -6.21
N ARG A 63 24.77 20.72 -5.09
CA ARG A 63 25.37 19.97 -3.97
C ARG A 63 24.36 19.09 -3.27
N ASP A 64 23.08 19.47 -3.25
CA ASP A 64 21.97 18.68 -2.72
C ASP A 64 21.79 17.36 -3.51
N ILE A 65 21.75 17.42 -4.84
CA ILE A 65 21.63 16.23 -5.69
C ILE A 65 22.74 15.20 -5.41
N SER A 66 23.97 15.67 -5.21
CA SER A 66 25.10 14.79 -4.94
C SER A 66 25.02 14.13 -3.55
N ARG A 67 24.57 14.88 -2.54
CA ARG A 67 24.38 14.38 -1.17
C ARG A 67 23.25 13.37 -1.11
N VAL A 68 22.10 13.69 -1.71
CA VAL A 68 20.95 12.78 -1.80
C VAL A 68 21.32 11.51 -2.57
N SER A 69 22.06 11.63 -3.68
CA SER A 69 22.56 10.47 -4.42
C SER A 69 23.47 9.58 -3.56
N ALA A 70 24.37 10.16 -2.80
CA ALA A 70 25.27 9.42 -1.90
C ALA A 70 24.50 8.75 -0.74
N ALA A 71 23.52 9.44 -0.16
CA ALA A 71 22.73 8.93 0.96
C ALA A 71 21.77 7.81 0.54
N THR A 72 21.16 7.91 -0.64
CA THR A 72 20.13 6.98 -1.10
C THR A 72 20.66 5.84 -1.97
N GLY A 73 21.85 5.98 -2.55
CA GLY A 73 22.38 5.05 -3.58
C GLY A 73 21.73 5.23 -4.96
N LEU A 74 20.80 6.16 -5.12
CA LEU A 74 20.21 6.49 -6.41
C LEU A 74 21.21 7.29 -7.28
N THR A 75 21.11 7.11 -8.60
CA THR A 75 21.95 7.89 -9.51
C THR A 75 21.57 9.38 -9.47
N ARG A 76 22.54 10.29 -9.73
CA ARG A 76 22.27 11.73 -9.81
C ARG A 76 21.16 12.04 -10.82
N ARG A 77 21.09 11.29 -11.93
CA ARG A 77 20.05 11.44 -12.95
C ARG A 77 18.66 11.13 -12.40
N GLU A 78 18.53 10.06 -11.61
CA GLU A 78 17.26 9.70 -10.96
C GLU A 78 16.87 10.73 -9.91
N VAL A 79 17.80 11.15 -9.07
CA VAL A 79 17.56 12.21 -8.07
C VAL A 79 17.09 13.50 -8.76
N THR A 80 17.76 13.93 -9.83
CA THR A 80 17.37 15.13 -10.60
C THR A 80 15.97 14.96 -11.21
N ARG A 81 15.68 13.81 -11.82
CA ARG A 81 14.37 13.52 -12.38
C ARG A 81 13.27 13.63 -11.32
N ILE A 82 13.45 12.94 -10.20
CA ILE A 82 12.49 12.95 -9.08
C ILE A 82 12.32 14.35 -8.50
N SER A 83 13.41 15.12 -8.41
CA SER A 83 13.42 16.48 -7.87
C SER A 83 12.71 17.51 -8.73
N ASN A 84 12.78 17.35 -10.05
CA ASN A 84 12.13 18.24 -11.01
C ASN A 84 10.67 17.88 -11.27
N ASP A 85 10.27 16.67 -10.86
CA ASP A 85 8.92 16.16 -11.01
C ASP A 85 8.07 16.66 -9.83
N THR A 86 7.66 17.94 -9.93
CA THR A 86 6.85 18.63 -8.89
C THR A 86 5.40 18.14 -8.82
N GLU A 87 4.97 17.36 -9.79
CA GLU A 87 3.68 16.70 -9.72
C GLU A 87 3.80 15.40 -8.92
N ALA A 88 2.91 15.22 -7.95
CA ALA A 88 2.65 13.90 -7.38
C ALA A 88 2.51 12.88 -8.55
N PRO A 89 2.93 11.62 -8.42
CA PRO A 89 3.01 10.67 -9.53
C PRO A 89 1.65 10.46 -10.17
N THR A 90 1.24 11.41 -11.01
CA THR A 90 -0.05 11.42 -11.71
C THR A 90 -0.05 10.46 -12.90
N THR A 91 1.12 9.95 -13.27
CA THR A 91 1.26 8.96 -14.33
C THR A 91 2.03 7.73 -13.87
N VAL A 92 1.47 7.05 -12.89
CA VAL A 92 1.76 5.63 -12.66
C VAL A 92 1.45 4.95 -14.00
N ARG A 93 2.45 4.38 -14.69
CA ARG A 93 2.18 3.61 -15.91
C ARG A 93 1.30 2.43 -15.52
N PRO A 94 0.06 2.36 -16.00
CA PRO A 94 -0.82 1.26 -15.61
C PRO A 94 -0.13 -0.07 -15.92
N SER A 95 -0.32 -1.07 -15.07
CA SER A 95 0.17 -2.43 -15.33
C SER A 95 -0.38 -2.94 -16.68
N PRO A 96 0.31 -3.86 -17.36
CA PRO A 96 -0.16 -4.37 -18.65
C PRO A 96 -1.62 -4.85 -18.67
N PRO A 97 -2.16 -5.53 -17.65
CA PRO A 97 -3.59 -5.84 -17.58
C PRO A 97 -4.49 -4.60 -17.57
N ILE A 98 -4.13 -3.57 -16.82
CA ILE A 98 -4.91 -2.32 -16.77
C ILE A 98 -4.83 -1.56 -18.10
N GLN A 99 -3.65 -1.52 -18.73
CA GLN A 99 -3.50 -0.95 -20.08
C GLN A 99 -4.39 -1.69 -21.09
N LEU A 100 -4.43 -3.03 -21.04
CA LEU A 100 -5.25 -3.86 -21.90
C LEU A 100 -6.73 -3.56 -21.68
N PHE A 101 -7.18 -3.53 -20.43
CA PHE A 101 -8.55 -3.19 -20.05
C PHE A 101 -8.96 -1.81 -20.61
N THR A 102 -8.13 -0.79 -20.35
CA THR A 102 -8.38 0.59 -20.81
C THR A 102 -8.43 0.69 -22.35
N LYS A 103 -7.48 0.03 -23.04
CA LYS A 103 -7.46 0.01 -24.51
C LYS A 103 -8.69 -0.69 -25.08
N TRP A 104 -9.15 -1.77 -24.44
CA TRP A 104 -10.37 -2.46 -24.85
C TRP A 104 -11.60 -1.55 -24.71
N LEU A 105 -11.74 -0.87 -23.58
CA LEU A 105 -12.82 0.10 -23.35
C LEU A 105 -12.76 1.30 -24.29
N ALA A 106 -11.57 1.84 -24.58
CA ALA A 106 -11.42 3.04 -25.39
C ALA A 106 -11.60 2.78 -26.89
N SER A 107 -11.39 1.54 -27.36
CA SER A 107 -11.38 1.21 -28.78
C SER A 107 -12.78 1.17 -29.37
N ARG A 108 -13.10 2.10 -30.29
CA ARG A 108 -14.37 2.10 -31.03
C ARG A 108 -14.57 0.82 -31.85
N ARG A 109 -13.49 0.17 -32.32
CA ARG A 109 -13.54 -1.06 -33.11
C ARG A 109 -13.91 -2.29 -32.29
N LEU A 110 -13.83 -2.19 -30.97
CA LEU A 110 -14.15 -3.25 -30.01
C LEU A 110 -15.46 -2.96 -29.25
N ARG A 111 -16.36 -2.19 -29.88
CA ARG A 111 -17.69 -1.88 -29.35
C ARG A 111 -18.79 -2.39 -30.28
N ASP A 112 -19.91 -2.79 -29.69
CA ASP A 112 -21.12 -3.12 -30.42
C ASP A 112 -21.85 -1.85 -30.88
N LYS A 113 -22.96 -2.03 -31.63
CA LYS A 113 -23.83 -0.93 -32.11
C LYS A 113 -24.47 -0.12 -30.98
N HIS A 114 -24.46 -0.61 -29.76
CA HIS A 114 -24.95 0.08 -28.57
C HIS A 114 -23.82 0.74 -27.75
N GLY A 115 -22.59 0.71 -28.25
CA GLY A 115 -21.43 1.28 -27.60
C GLY A 115 -20.82 0.44 -26.48
N ARG A 116 -21.31 -0.79 -26.25
CA ARG A 116 -20.80 -1.72 -25.22
C ARG A 116 -19.58 -2.48 -25.73
N PRO A 117 -18.61 -2.80 -24.87
CA PRO A 117 -17.46 -3.61 -25.24
C PRO A 117 -17.89 -4.97 -25.82
N LEU A 118 -17.30 -5.35 -26.95
CA LEU A 118 -17.52 -6.66 -27.55
C LEU A 118 -16.87 -7.76 -26.72
N ALA A 119 -17.53 -8.89 -26.58
CA ALA A 119 -16.88 -10.13 -26.20
C ALA A 119 -15.93 -10.56 -27.33
N LEU A 120 -14.68 -10.87 -26.98
CA LEU A 120 -13.65 -11.26 -27.93
C LEU A 120 -13.38 -12.76 -27.86
N LYS A 121 -13.15 -13.41 -28.99
CA LYS A 121 -12.58 -14.75 -28.98
C LYS A 121 -11.22 -14.71 -28.28
N ARG A 122 -10.93 -15.71 -27.45
CA ARG A 122 -9.67 -15.78 -26.71
C ARG A 122 -8.46 -15.79 -27.64
N GLN A 123 -8.54 -16.53 -28.74
CA GLN A 123 -7.48 -16.68 -29.73
C GLN A 123 -7.97 -16.37 -31.15
N GLY A 124 -7.04 -16.20 -32.08
CA GLY A 124 -7.34 -16.07 -33.49
C GLY A 124 -7.00 -14.69 -34.08
N ARG A 125 -7.49 -14.46 -35.32
CA ARG A 125 -7.31 -13.18 -36.01
C ARG A 125 -8.04 -12.05 -35.29
N ALA A 126 -7.48 -10.83 -35.36
CA ALA A 126 -8.13 -9.63 -34.83
C ALA A 126 -9.54 -9.42 -35.47
N PRO A 127 -10.56 -9.07 -34.66
CA PRO A 127 -10.48 -8.76 -33.25
C PRO A 127 -10.51 -10.03 -32.35
N SER A 128 -9.43 -10.24 -31.58
CA SER A 128 -9.34 -11.28 -30.58
C SER A 128 -8.64 -10.77 -29.33
N PHE A 129 -8.84 -11.43 -28.21
CA PHE A 129 -8.16 -11.11 -26.96
C PHE A 129 -6.64 -11.23 -27.12
N GLU A 130 -6.16 -12.30 -27.74
CA GLU A 130 -4.74 -12.52 -28.01
C GLU A 130 -4.11 -11.39 -28.83
N ALA A 131 -4.77 -10.95 -29.91
CA ALA A 131 -4.29 -9.86 -30.73
C ALA A 131 -4.25 -8.53 -29.95
N LEU A 132 -5.25 -8.29 -29.10
CA LEU A 132 -5.29 -7.12 -28.23
C LEU A 132 -4.18 -7.17 -27.18
N ALA A 133 -3.97 -8.32 -26.52
CA ALA A 133 -2.93 -8.51 -25.53
C ALA A 133 -1.53 -8.27 -26.11
N ARG A 134 -1.24 -8.85 -27.26
CA ARG A 134 0.05 -8.66 -27.98
C ARG A 134 0.28 -7.21 -28.42
N SER A 135 -0.78 -6.42 -28.58
CA SER A 135 -0.67 -5.00 -28.90
C SER A 135 -0.31 -4.12 -27.69
N ILE A 136 -0.32 -4.68 -26.46
CA ILE A 136 0.10 -4.02 -25.23
C ILE A 136 1.54 -4.39 -24.89
N THR A 137 1.84 -5.70 -24.92
CA THR A 137 3.17 -6.20 -24.58
C THR A 137 3.42 -7.55 -25.25
N THR A 138 4.68 -7.82 -25.58
CA THR A 138 5.17 -9.11 -26.05
C THR A 138 5.89 -9.90 -24.95
N ASP A 139 6.19 -9.24 -23.84
CA ASP A 139 6.99 -9.81 -22.73
C ASP A 139 6.16 -10.72 -21.82
N VAL A 140 4.83 -10.56 -21.84
CA VAL A 140 3.89 -11.36 -21.05
C VAL A 140 2.97 -12.14 -21.98
N HIS A 141 2.87 -13.45 -21.74
CA HIS A 141 2.00 -14.30 -22.54
C HIS A 141 0.53 -13.88 -22.40
N PRO A 142 -0.27 -13.85 -23.50
CA PRO A 142 -1.68 -13.45 -23.46
C PRO A 142 -2.53 -14.21 -22.43
N ARG A 143 -2.25 -15.49 -22.20
CA ARG A 143 -2.93 -16.30 -21.19
C ARG A 143 -2.73 -15.75 -19.78
N SER A 144 -1.50 -15.37 -19.42
CA SER A 144 -1.21 -14.79 -18.11
C SER A 144 -1.89 -13.43 -17.91
N LEU A 145 -2.01 -12.62 -18.97
CA LEU A 145 -2.78 -11.37 -18.93
C LEU A 145 -4.29 -11.64 -18.75
N LEU A 146 -4.83 -12.70 -19.35
CA LEU A 146 -6.22 -13.10 -19.14
C LEU A 146 -6.48 -13.55 -17.72
N GLU A 147 -5.63 -14.44 -17.22
CA GLU A 147 -5.72 -14.94 -15.83
C GLU A 147 -5.68 -13.78 -14.82
N GLU A 148 -4.82 -12.80 -15.06
CA GLU A 148 -4.70 -11.62 -14.21
C GLU A 148 -5.92 -10.69 -14.31
N LEU A 149 -6.48 -10.45 -15.50
CA LEU A 149 -7.72 -9.69 -15.65
C LEU A 149 -8.90 -10.37 -14.96
N CYS A 150 -8.98 -11.69 -15.01
CA CYS A 150 -10.01 -12.45 -14.30
C CYS A 150 -9.80 -12.37 -12.78
N ARG A 151 -8.57 -12.49 -12.31
CA ARG A 151 -8.22 -12.34 -10.90
C ARG A 151 -8.57 -10.94 -10.36
N LEU A 152 -8.35 -9.91 -11.15
CA LEU A 152 -8.73 -8.53 -10.82
C LEU A 152 -10.24 -8.26 -10.93
N GLY A 153 -11.04 -9.23 -11.38
CA GLY A 153 -12.48 -9.07 -11.58
C GLY A 153 -12.85 -8.11 -12.72
N LEU A 154 -11.94 -7.88 -13.66
CA LEU A 154 -12.13 -6.97 -14.79
C LEU A 154 -12.68 -7.68 -16.03
N ALA A 155 -12.41 -8.98 -16.16
CA ALA A 155 -12.88 -9.80 -17.26
C ALA A 155 -13.38 -11.18 -16.78
N ARG A 156 -14.14 -11.84 -17.65
CA ARG A 156 -14.59 -13.22 -17.49
C ARG A 156 -14.28 -14.00 -18.75
N HIS A 157 -13.70 -15.16 -18.61
CA HIS A 157 -13.53 -16.14 -19.66
C HIS A 157 -14.69 -17.15 -19.63
N ASP A 158 -15.38 -17.29 -20.73
CA ASP A 158 -16.36 -18.35 -20.94
C ASP A 158 -15.67 -19.47 -21.71
N GLU A 159 -15.41 -20.58 -21.01
CA GLU A 159 -14.71 -21.73 -21.59
C GLU A 159 -15.55 -22.44 -22.67
N ALA A 160 -16.89 -22.44 -22.56
CA ALA A 160 -17.76 -23.12 -23.51
C ALA A 160 -17.74 -22.46 -24.88
N SER A 161 -17.72 -21.15 -24.95
CA SER A 161 -17.65 -20.38 -26.19
C SER A 161 -16.25 -19.91 -26.57
N ASP A 162 -15.25 -20.14 -25.72
CA ASP A 162 -13.87 -19.63 -25.77
C ASP A 162 -13.82 -18.12 -26.00
N THR A 163 -14.69 -17.38 -25.28
CA THR A 163 -14.80 -15.94 -25.38
C THR A 163 -14.45 -15.25 -24.06
N VAL A 164 -13.87 -14.07 -24.18
CA VAL A 164 -13.53 -13.19 -23.05
C VAL A 164 -14.42 -11.95 -23.14
N SER A 165 -15.05 -11.60 -22.03
CA SER A 165 -15.89 -10.41 -21.89
C SER A 165 -15.45 -9.56 -20.72
N LEU A 166 -15.57 -8.23 -20.85
CA LEU A 166 -15.36 -7.32 -19.72
C LEU A 166 -16.56 -7.40 -18.76
N LEU A 167 -16.28 -7.35 -17.47
CA LEU A 167 -17.31 -7.36 -16.41
C LEU A 167 -17.82 -5.97 -16.07
N HIS A 168 -17.06 -4.91 -16.40
CA HIS A 168 -17.39 -3.53 -16.09
C HIS A 168 -17.18 -2.62 -17.30
N ASP A 169 -18.07 -1.65 -17.47
CA ASP A 169 -18.00 -0.65 -18.54
C ASP A 169 -17.06 0.51 -18.21
N ALA A 170 -16.58 0.59 -16.98
CA ALA A 170 -15.58 1.54 -16.50
C ALA A 170 -14.84 0.95 -15.31
N PHE A 171 -13.53 1.21 -15.22
CA PHE A 171 -12.79 1.07 -13.99
C PHE A 171 -13.11 2.29 -13.11
N VAL A 172 -14.26 2.25 -12.45
CA VAL A 172 -14.61 3.23 -11.43
C VAL A 172 -14.25 2.60 -10.09
N PRO A 173 -13.25 3.14 -9.37
CA PRO A 173 -13.10 2.81 -7.96
C PRO A 173 -14.46 3.17 -7.32
N ARG A 174 -15.11 2.24 -6.67
CA ARG A 174 -16.30 2.58 -5.88
C ARG A 174 -15.85 3.63 -4.87
N ASP A 175 -16.63 4.69 -4.67
CA ASP A 175 -16.29 5.78 -3.73
C ASP A 175 -15.85 5.26 -2.35
N ASP A 176 -16.42 4.15 -1.91
CA ASP A 176 -16.00 3.44 -0.72
C ASP A 176 -14.56 2.91 -0.77
N GLN A 177 -14.06 2.49 -1.94
CA GLN A 177 -12.69 1.95 -2.06
C GLN A 177 -11.64 3.04 -1.99
N ALA A 178 -11.85 4.19 -2.64
CA ALA A 178 -10.95 5.34 -2.56
C ALA A 178 -10.88 5.85 -1.12
N ARG A 179 -12.02 5.90 -0.44
CA ARG A 179 -12.10 6.28 0.97
C ARG A 179 -11.37 5.28 1.88
N LEU A 180 -11.53 3.97 1.67
CA LEU A 180 -10.83 2.95 2.43
C LEU A 180 -9.31 3.01 2.24
N LEU A 181 -8.83 3.25 1.01
CA LEU A 181 -7.41 3.46 0.73
C LEU A 181 -6.89 4.75 1.38
N GLY A 182 -7.68 5.82 1.39
CA GLY A 182 -7.37 7.04 2.11
C GLY A 182 -7.24 6.81 3.62
N PHE A 183 -8.15 6.06 4.23
CA PHE A 183 -8.05 5.68 5.64
C PHE A 183 -6.84 4.78 5.91
N LEU A 184 -6.56 3.80 5.04
CA LEU A 184 -5.37 2.97 5.16
C LEU A 184 -4.11 3.84 5.15
N GLY A 185 -3.95 4.70 4.14
CA GLY A 185 -2.79 5.57 4.02
C GLY A 185 -2.62 6.48 5.22
N SER A 186 -3.71 7.13 5.69
CA SER A 186 -3.63 8.06 6.80
C SER A 186 -3.43 7.36 8.16
N ASN A 187 -4.14 6.27 8.42
CA ASN A 187 -4.07 5.61 9.73
C ASN A 187 -2.77 4.81 9.91
N VAL A 188 -2.45 3.98 8.91
CA VAL A 188 -1.22 3.16 8.96
C VAL A 188 0.02 4.02 8.76
N GLY A 189 -0.05 5.07 7.92
CA GLY A 189 1.04 6.02 7.73
C GLY A 189 1.40 6.76 9.01
N ASP A 190 0.42 7.32 9.74
CA ASP A 190 0.67 8.01 11.01
C ASP A 190 1.18 7.03 12.10
N HIS A 191 0.65 5.79 12.15
CA HIS A 191 1.14 4.77 13.07
C HIS A 191 2.60 4.36 12.77
N LEU A 192 2.91 4.12 11.49
CA LEU A 192 4.27 3.81 11.06
C LEU A 192 5.23 4.96 11.37
N ALA A 193 4.82 6.21 11.15
CA ALA A 193 5.64 7.38 11.48
C ALA A 193 5.92 7.47 12.99
N ALA A 194 4.93 7.17 13.85
CA ALA A 194 5.11 7.11 15.29
C ALA A 194 6.10 5.99 15.69
N SER A 195 5.94 4.79 15.13
CA SER A 195 6.82 3.64 15.38
C SER A 195 8.27 3.93 14.94
N VAL A 196 8.44 4.53 13.76
CA VAL A 196 9.77 4.93 13.24
C VAL A 196 10.40 5.98 14.15
N ALA A 197 9.65 6.99 14.61
CA ALA A 197 10.15 8.00 15.55
C ALA A 197 10.60 7.35 16.87
N ASN A 198 9.86 6.38 17.40
CA ASN A 198 10.24 5.65 18.60
C ASN A 198 11.53 4.82 18.45
N VAL A 199 11.84 4.37 17.21
CA VAL A 199 13.08 3.63 16.91
C VAL A 199 14.26 4.58 16.73
N LEU A 200 14.05 5.74 16.09
CA LEU A 200 15.13 6.66 15.74
C LEU A 200 15.52 7.62 16.89
N VAL A 201 14.56 7.96 17.75
CA VAL A 201 14.77 8.86 18.89
C VAL A 201 14.93 8.05 20.16
N GLY A 202 15.98 8.28 20.94
CA GLY A 202 16.26 7.51 22.16
C GLY A 202 15.17 7.62 23.25
N GLU A 203 14.44 8.73 23.27
CA GLU A 203 13.23 8.91 24.06
C GLU A 203 12.02 8.55 23.19
N ARG A 204 11.20 7.60 23.64
CA ARG A 204 10.00 7.17 22.89
C ARG A 204 8.91 8.25 22.93
N PRO A 205 8.80 9.14 21.92
CA PRO A 205 7.91 10.29 21.95
C PRO A 205 6.43 9.90 21.78
N HIS A 206 6.15 8.69 21.29
CA HIS A 206 4.80 8.22 21.02
C HIS A 206 4.45 6.98 21.82
N LEU A 207 3.22 6.94 22.33
CA LEU A 207 2.68 5.74 22.95
C LEU A 207 2.44 4.68 21.87
N GLU A 208 3.15 3.56 21.98
CA GLU A 208 2.99 2.40 21.11
C GLU A 208 3.06 1.14 21.97
N GLN A 209 1.94 0.46 22.10
CA GLN A 209 1.81 -0.76 22.88
C GLN A 209 0.87 -1.73 22.18
N ALA A 210 1.16 -3.01 22.28
CA ALA A 210 0.29 -4.09 21.84
C ALA A 210 0.19 -5.15 22.94
N ILE A 211 -0.96 -5.79 23.02
CA ILE A 211 -1.18 -7.01 23.80
C ILE A 211 -1.47 -8.14 22.80
N PHE A 212 -1.06 -9.31 23.12
CA PHE A 212 -1.32 -10.50 22.29
C PHE A 212 -1.73 -11.68 23.15
N ALA A 213 -2.49 -12.57 22.55
CA ALA A 213 -2.89 -13.84 23.11
C ALA A 213 -2.96 -14.86 21.99
N ASP A 214 -2.43 -16.03 22.23
CA ASP A 214 -2.41 -17.16 21.32
C ASP A 214 -3.45 -18.21 21.72
N GLU A 215 -3.66 -19.24 20.90
CA GLU A 215 -4.51 -20.39 21.18
C GLU A 215 -5.99 -20.07 21.38
N LEU A 216 -6.48 -18.97 20.76
CA LEU A 216 -7.88 -18.59 20.85
C LEU A 216 -8.75 -19.34 19.81
N SER A 217 -9.89 -19.88 20.25
CA SER A 217 -10.90 -20.44 19.36
C SER A 217 -11.60 -19.34 18.53
N GLY A 218 -12.29 -19.73 17.45
CA GLY A 218 -13.09 -18.79 16.67
C GLY A 218 -14.20 -18.09 17.48
N GLU A 219 -14.78 -18.77 18.45
CA GLU A 219 -15.78 -18.23 19.37
C GLU A 219 -15.17 -17.18 20.31
N SER A 220 -13.97 -17.47 20.84
CA SER A 220 -13.22 -16.53 21.68
C SER A 220 -12.79 -15.28 20.89
N LEU A 221 -12.37 -15.42 19.64
CA LEU A 221 -12.04 -14.31 18.77
C LEU A 221 -13.24 -13.36 18.55
N GLU A 222 -14.46 -13.92 18.41
CA GLU A 222 -15.67 -13.08 18.30
C GLU A 222 -15.97 -12.32 19.60
N GLN A 223 -15.71 -12.93 20.77
CA GLN A 223 -15.83 -12.25 22.05
C GLN A 223 -14.79 -11.13 22.20
N VAL A 224 -13.53 -11.39 21.82
CA VAL A 224 -12.46 -10.38 21.82
C VAL A 224 -12.85 -9.21 20.90
N ARG A 225 -13.38 -9.48 19.69
CA ARG A 225 -13.83 -8.44 18.76
C ARG A 225 -14.89 -7.51 19.39
N LYS A 226 -15.87 -8.08 20.08
CA LYS A 226 -16.93 -7.32 20.77
C LYS A 226 -16.36 -6.51 21.94
N LEU A 227 -15.45 -7.10 22.70
CA LEU A 227 -14.78 -6.44 23.82
C LEU A 227 -13.97 -5.24 23.32
N VAL A 228 -13.12 -5.42 22.31
CA VAL A 228 -12.30 -4.34 21.72
C VAL A 228 -13.19 -3.21 21.20
N ALA A 229 -14.27 -3.52 20.49
CA ALA A 229 -15.21 -2.52 19.99
C ALA A 229 -15.87 -1.72 21.13
N THR A 230 -16.19 -2.37 22.25
CA THR A 230 -16.79 -1.73 23.42
C THR A 230 -15.78 -0.82 24.12
N GLN A 231 -14.56 -1.29 24.33
CA GLN A 231 -13.49 -0.49 24.94
C GLN A 231 -13.12 0.72 24.08
N TRP A 232 -13.10 0.58 22.76
CA TRP A 232 -12.90 1.70 21.85
C TRP A 232 -13.97 2.79 21.98
N LYS A 233 -15.26 2.41 22.08
CA LYS A 233 -16.35 3.36 22.31
C LYS A 233 -16.18 4.11 23.64
N THR A 234 -15.78 3.41 24.71
CA THR A 234 -15.50 4.02 26.01
C THR A 234 -14.36 5.02 25.92
N MET A 235 -13.26 4.64 25.24
CA MET A 235 -12.11 5.52 25.05
C MET A 235 -12.47 6.76 24.23
N LEU A 236 -13.25 6.62 23.14
CA LEU A 236 -13.73 7.76 22.34
C LEU A 236 -14.57 8.70 23.18
N ALA A 237 -15.50 8.18 23.98
CA ALA A 237 -16.36 8.98 24.85
C ALA A 237 -15.59 9.78 25.90
N ALA A 238 -14.43 9.28 26.33
CA ALA A 238 -13.54 9.97 27.26
C ALA A 238 -12.63 10.99 26.56
N LEU A 239 -11.99 10.61 25.45
CA LEU A 239 -10.96 11.43 24.80
C LEU A 239 -11.53 12.59 23.98
N VAL A 240 -12.64 12.40 23.27
CA VAL A 240 -13.15 13.42 22.35
C VAL A 240 -13.50 14.72 23.08
N PRO A 241 -14.26 14.72 24.21
CA PRO A 241 -14.56 15.94 24.94
C PRO A 241 -13.31 16.66 25.48
N GLU A 242 -12.32 15.90 25.94
CA GLU A 242 -11.07 16.47 26.45
C GLU A 242 -10.26 17.15 25.32
N LEU A 243 -10.16 16.52 24.15
CA LEU A 243 -9.50 17.13 22.99
C LEU A 243 -10.22 18.41 22.52
N GLU A 244 -11.54 18.41 22.51
CA GLU A 244 -12.34 19.60 22.18
C GLU A 244 -12.10 20.72 23.21
N ALA A 245 -12.07 20.40 24.49
CA ALA A 245 -11.80 21.36 25.55
C ALA A 245 -10.37 21.95 25.44
N LEU A 246 -9.38 21.15 25.10
CA LEU A 246 -8.00 21.62 24.85
C LEU A 246 -7.93 22.57 23.64
N ILE A 247 -8.59 22.23 22.53
CA ILE A 247 -8.68 23.07 21.33
C ILE A 247 -9.29 24.42 21.68
N ASP A 248 -10.38 24.41 22.43
CA ASP A 248 -11.07 25.65 22.83
C ASP A 248 -10.24 26.49 23.82
N ALA A 249 -9.50 25.84 24.73
CA ALA A 249 -8.59 26.52 25.64
C ALA A 249 -7.44 27.19 24.88
N ASP A 250 -6.86 26.51 23.90
CA ASP A 250 -5.78 27.04 23.07
C ASP A 250 -6.27 28.25 22.25
N ARG A 251 -7.48 28.14 21.65
CA ARG A 251 -8.10 29.24 20.91
C ARG A 251 -8.36 30.46 21.79
N LYS A 252 -8.91 30.25 22.99
CA LYS A 252 -9.18 31.32 23.95
C LYS A 252 -7.89 32.01 24.44
N ALA A 253 -6.86 31.23 24.64
CA ALA A 253 -5.55 31.74 25.08
C ALA A 253 -4.69 32.35 23.94
N GLY A 254 -5.16 32.32 22.69
CA GLY A 254 -4.40 32.82 21.52
C GLY A 254 -3.11 32.02 21.26
N ARG A 255 -3.02 30.75 21.68
CA ARG A 255 -1.85 29.91 21.47
C ARG A 255 -1.71 29.52 20.00
N VAL A 256 -0.45 29.40 19.54
CA VAL A 256 -0.18 28.95 18.17
C VAL A 256 -0.41 27.45 18.08
N ALA A 257 -1.52 27.04 17.50
CA ALA A 257 -1.92 25.64 17.32
C ALA A 257 -1.44 25.13 15.96
N ARG A 258 -0.31 24.40 15.91
CA ARG A 258 0.28 23.83 14.67
C ARG A 258 0.42 22.30 14.74
N SER A 259 -0.01 21.70 15.83
CA SER A 259 0.15 20.24 16.02
C SER A 259 -1.14 19.51 15.71
N ARG A 260 -1.02 18.34 15.13
CA ARG A 260 -2.10 17.38 14.91
C ARG A 260 -1.82 16.16 15.78
N VAL A 261 -2.85 15.64 16.46
CA VAL A 261 -2.79 14.36 17.16
C VAL A 261 -3.72 13.35 16.47
N ARG A 262 -3.27 12.11 16.41
CA ARG A 262 -4.11 10.97 16.04
C ARG A 262 -3.95 9.87 17.07
N VAL A 263 -5.07 9.39 17.58
CA VAL A 263 -5.17 8.22 18.43
C VAL A 263 -5.98 7.19 17.68
N GLY A 264 -5.45 5.98 17.56
CA GLY A 264 -6.10 4.88 16.84
C GLY A 264 -5.99 3.57 17.60
N LEU A 265 -6.91 2.67 17.35
CA LEU A 265 -6.90 1.31 17.83
C LEU A 265 -7.00 0.37 16.65
N TYR A 266 -6.23 -0.70 16.64
CA TYR A 266 -6.35 -1.79 15.69
C TYR A 266 -6.42 -3.12 16.42
N SER A 267 -7.07 -4.09 15.80
CA SER A 267 -7.00 -5.49 16.21
C SER A 267 -6.74 -6.35 14.98
N TYR A 268 -5.92 -7.37 15.13
CA TYR A 268 -5.56 -8.29 14.05
C TYR A 268 -5.58 -9.70 14.60
N HIS A 269 -6.07 -10.64 13.80
CA HIS A 269 -5.98 -12.06 14.09
C HIS A 269 -5.59 -12.83 12.83
N THR A 270 -4.90 -13.91 13.01
CA THR A 270 -4.52 -14.85 11.95
C THR A 270 -4.49 -16.27 12.53
N ALA A 271 -4.61 -17.27 11.67
CA ALA A 271 -4.39 -18.64 12.11
C ALA A 271 -2.93 -18.82 12.58
N MET A 272 -2.77 -19.56 13.63
CA MET A 272 -1.42 -20.01 14.05
C MET A 272 -0.88 -20.97 12.99
N PRO A 273 0.44 -20.99 12.76
CA PRO A 273 1.06 -22.03 11.94
C PRO A 273 0.76 -23.40 12.56
N GLU A 274 0.46 -24.37 11.70
CA GLU A 274 0.31 -25.76 12.18
C GLU A 274 1.61 -26.18 12.91
N PRO A 275 1.52 -26.91 14.02
CA PRO A 275 2.69 -27.46 14.66
C PRO A 275 3.45 -28.29 13.62
N THR A 276 4.69 -27.93 13.35
CA THR A 276 5.56 -28.83 12.58
C THR A 276 5.72 -30.09 13.41
N ASP A 277 5.23 -31.22 12.90
CA ASP A 277 5.60 -32.54 13.41
C ASP A 277 7.11 -32.71 13.20
N ASP A 278 7.87 -32.20 14.14
CA ASP A 278 9.28 -32.55 14.26
C ASP A 278 9.29 -34.02 14.76
N PRO A 279 9.75 -34.96 13.96
CA PRO A 279 9.86 -36.34 14.43
C PRO A 279 10.87 -36.29 15.59
N LYS A 280 10.34 -36.45 16.81
CA LYS A 280 11.18 -36.58 18.01
C LYS A 280 12.24 -37.62 17.70
N ASP A 281 13.49 -37.20 17.82
CA ASP A 281 14.64 -38.10 17.92
C ASP A 281 14.34 -39.21 18.95
N PRO A 282 14.70 -40.44 18.62
CA PRO A 282 14.46 -41.63 19.42
C PRO A 282 15.24 -41.60 20.75
#